data_d16c0b7d814aa043be09cff3b58a9dd2
#
_entry.id   d16c0b7d814aa043be09cff3b58a9dd2
#
_cell.length_a   1.000
_cell.length_b   1.000
_cell.length_c   1.000
_cell.angle_alpha   90.00
_cell.angle_beta   90.00
_cell.angle_gamma   90.00
#
_symmetry.space_group_name_H-M   'P 1'
#
loop_
_entity.id
_entity.type
_entity.pdbx_description
1 polymer ?
#
loop_
_entity_poly.entity_id
_entity_poly.type
_entity_poly.pdbx_seq_one_letter_code
_entity_poly.pdbx_strand_id
1 'polypeptide(L)'
;MILFSGDLRVALVTIHVPVSKVAEQLTTEAIVEKIKQFDASLNKDFNIVKPRIAVLSLNPHSGDNGLIGNEEKEIIIPAIEEARAQKIHAFGPYAADGFFGSGNYKKFDGVLAMYHDQGLAPFKALAGTGGVNFTAGLPIVRTSPDHGTGYDIAGQNLADPESMRQAIYAAIDIHRNRRLWAERTANPLRRQYVDKSKDNVVLDLTKDK
;
A
#
# COMPACT_ATOMS: atom_id res chain seq x y z
N MET A 1 7.66 5.46 0.58
CA MET A 1 7.68 5.62 -0.89
C MET A 1 6.61 4.71 -1.47
N ILE A 2 5.79 5.24 -2.36
CA ILE A 2 4.80 4.49 -3.15
C ILE A 2 5.02 4.85 -4.61
N LEU A 3 5.24 3.86 -5.46
CA LEU A 3 5.21 4.04 -6.91
C LEU A 3 3.85 3.63 -7.43
N PHE A 4 3.30 4.42 -8.35
CA PHE A 4 2.00 4.08 -8.93
C PHE A 4 1.85 4.54 -10.39
N SER A 5 1.00 3.82 -11.11
CA SER A 5 0.54 4.15 -12.45
C SER A 5 -0.86 3.55 -12.62
N GLY A 6 -1.85 4.39 -12.87
CA GLY A 6 -3.26 3.97 -12.84
C GLY A 6 -3.63 3.29 -11.51
N ASP A 7 -4.10 2.04 -11.59
CA ASP A 7 -4.51 1.26 -10.42
C ASP A 7 -3.39 0.41 -9.79
N LEU A 8 -2.23 0.33 -10.41
CA LEU A 8 -1.09 -0.37 -9.82
C LEU A 8 -0.34 0.56 -8.85
N ARG A 9 -0.32 0.22 -7.57
CA ARG A 9 0.38 0.94 -6.51
C ARG A 9 1.29 -0.03 -5.76
N VAL A 10 2.59 0.29 -5.71
CA VAL A 10 3.61 -0.54 -5.09
C VAL A 10 4.31 0.24 -4.00
N ALA A 11 4.32 -0.30 -2.79
CA ALA A 11 5.09 0.20 -1.66
C ALA A 11 6.18 -0.80 -1.28
N LEU A 12 7.20 -0.34 -0.58
CA LEU A 12 8.38 -1.13 -0.22
C LEU A 12 8.60 -1.11 1.29
N VAL A 13 8.95 -2.27 1.86
CA VAL A 13 9.41 -2.35 3.25
C VAL A 13 10.82 -1.78 3.37
N THR A 14 11.78 -2.33 2.61
CA THR A 14 13.15 -1.81 2.51
C THR A 14 13.35 -1.12 1.17
N ILE A 15 14.10 -0.01 1.14
CA ILE A 15 14.24 0.83 -0.06
C ILE A 15 15.67 0.75 -0.61
N HIS A 16 16.61 1.51 -0.05
CA HIS A 16 18.00 1.62 -0.53
C HIS A 16 18.94 0.81 0.37
N VAL A 17 18.75 -0.50 0.34
CA VAL A 17 19.50 -1.46 1.17
C VAL A 17 20.18 -2.46 0.23
N PRO A 18 21.44 -2.81 0.45
CA PRO A 18 22.07 -3.91 -0.29
C PRO A 18 21.25 -5.19 -0.15
N VAL A 19 21.09 -5.95 -1.23
CA VAL A 19 20.27 -7.19 -1.22
C VAL A 19 20.72 -8.15 -0.10
N SER A 20 22.02 -8.25 0.17
CA SER A 20 22.58 -9.07 1.24
C SER A 20 22.12 -8.67 2.66
N LYS A 21 21.56 -7.46 2.83
CA LYS A 21 21.09 -6.92 4.11
C LYS A 21 19.58 -6.87 4.24
N VAL A 22 18.84 -7.28 3.21
CA VAL A 22 17.38 -7.17 3.20
C VAL A 22 16.77 -8.03 4.31
N ALA A 23 17.12 -9.33 4.37
CA ALA A 23 16.57 -10.23 5.37
C ALA A 23 16.82 -9.77 6.80
N GLU A 24 18.03 -9.24 7.09
CA GLU A 24 18.41 -8.72 8.40
C GLU A 24 17.59 -7.50 8.84
N GLN A 25 17.04 -6.73 7.88
CA GLN A 25 16.25 -5.52 8.17
C GLN A 25 14.75 -5.77 8.22
N LEU A 26 14.31 -6.96 7.83
CA LEU A 26 12.90 -7.32 7.93
C LEU A 26 12.58 -7.75 9.37
N THR A 27 11.66 -7.04 9.99
CA THR A 27 11.05 -7.43 11.25
C THR A 27 9.52 -7.36 11.13
N THR A 28 8.83 -8.09 12.00
CA THR A 28 7.37 -8.05 12.06
C THR A 28 6.86 -6.62 12.25
N GLU A 29 7.47 -5.87 13.17
CA GLU A 29 7.09 -4.49 13.49
C GLU A 29 7.30 -3.56 12.29
N ALA A 30 8.42 -3.71 11.57
CA ALA A 30 8.72 -2.89 10.39
C ALA A 30 7.68 -3.13 9.28
N ILE A 31 7.29 -4.38 9.05
CA ILE A 31 6.28 -4.74 8.05
C ILE A 31 4.90 -4.21 8.46
N VAL A 32 4.49 -4.41 9.73
CA VAL A 32 3.21 -3.90 10.27
C VAL A 32 3.12 -2.40 10.11
N GLU A 33 4.19 -1.67 10.47
CA GLU A 33 4.22 -0.21 10.33
C GLU A 33 4.08 0.23 8.87
N LYS A 34 4.73 -0.48 7.93
CA LYS A 34 4.59 -0.21 6.49
C LYS A 34 3.20 -0.52 5.97
N ILE A 35 2.57 -1.61 6.42
CA ILE A 35 1.18 -1.92 6.08
C ILE A 35 0.24 -0.80 6.55
N LYS A 36 0.40 -0.33 7.81
CA LYS A 36 -0.40 0.77 8.36
C LYS A 36 -0.23 2.08 7.58
N GLN A 37 1.03 2.45 7.30
CA GLN A 37 1.33 3.65 6.52
C GLN A 37 0.74 3.57 5.11
N PHE A 38 0.80 2.40 4.50
CA PHE A 38 0.27 2.17 3.15
C PHE A 38 -1.25 2.21 3.15
N ASP A 39 -1.92 1.50 4.08
CA ASP A 39 -3.38 1.54 4.26
C ASP A 39 -3.89 2.97 4.46
N ALA A 40 -3.27 3.72 5.38
CA ALA A 40 -3.62 5.11 5.64
C ALA A 40 -3.47 6.00 4.40
N SER A 41 -2.43 5.78 3.61
CA SER A 41 -2.20 6.51 2.37
C SER A 41 -3.21 6.13 1.28
N LEU A 42 -3.51 4.83 1.10
CA LEU A 42 -4.53 4.36 0.16
C LEU A 42 -5.90 4.97 0.48
N ASN A 43 -6.26 5.06 1.77
CA ASN A 43 -7.50 5.71 2.20
C ASN A 43 -7.49 7.22 1.99
N LYS A 44 -6.44 7.91 2.45
CA LYS A 44 -6.39 9.37 2.52
C LYS A 44 -5.95 10.01 1.21
N ASP A 45 -4.87 9.47 0.61
CA ASP A 45 -4.23 10.08 -0.54
C ASP A 45 -4.83 9.59 -1.86
N PHE A 46 -5.25 8.32 -1.93
CA PHE A 46 -5.86 7.70 -3.11
C PHE A 46 -7.38 7.55 -3.02
N ASN A 47 -7.99 7.94 -1.90
CA ASN A 47 -9.45 7.90 -1.68
C ASN A 47 -10.07 6.50 -1.83
N ILE A 48 -9.35 5.45 -1.46
CA ILE A 48 -9.80 4.05 -1.56
C ILE A 48 -10.33 3.62 -0.19
N VAL A 49 -11.62 3.29 -0.12
CA VAL A 49 -12.26 2.84 1.13
C VAL A 49 -12.00 1.35 1.35
N LYS A 50 -11.46 0.99 2.52
CA LYS A 50 -11.10 -0.38 2.89
C LYS A 50 -10.17 -1.05 1.86
N PRO A 51 -9.00 -0.48 1.59
CA PRO A 51 -8.10 -0.98 0.54
C PRO A 51 -7.65 -2.41 0.83
N ARG A 52 -7.46 -3.18 -0.23
CA ARG A 52 -6.93 -4.54 -0.20
C ARG A 52 -5.45 -4.48 -0.52
N ILE A 53 -4.60 -4.86 0.43
CA ILE A 53 -3.14 -4.83 0.30
C ILE A 53 -2.63 -6.25 0.12
N ALA A 54 -1.97 -6.52 -1.00
CA ALA A 54 -1.19 -7.74 -1.20
C ALA A 54 0.21 -7.56 -0.59
N VAL A 55 0.62 -8.49 0.26
CA VAL A 55 1.97 -8.54 0.83
C VAL A 55 2.74 -9.65 0.12
N LEU A 56 3.88 -9.31 -0.48
CA LEU A 56 4.72 -10.29 -1.14
C LEU A 56 5.56 -11.08 -0.12
N SER A 57 5.95 -12.28 -0.48
CA SER A 57 6.97 -13.03 0.26
C SER A 57 8.35 -12.44 0.03
N LEU A 58 9.31 -12.78 0.87
CA LEU A 58 10.73 -12.48 0.63
C LEU A 58 11.34 -13.53 -0.30
N ASN A 59 11.11 -14.81 0.04
CA ASN A 59 11.77 -15.93 -0.61
C ASN A 59 10.97 -16.47 -1.80
N PRO A 60 11.65 -17.13 -2.75
CA PRO A 60 10.98 -17.87 -3.81
C PRO A 60 9.95 -18.89 -3.25
N HIS A 61 8.86 -19.08 -3.95
CA HIS A 61 7.79 -20.00 -3.55
C HIS A 61 7.26 -19.79 -2.12
N SER A 62 7.33 -18.54 -1.64
CA SER A 62 6.96 -18.17 -0.26
C SER A 62 7.67 -19.03 0.81
N GLY A 63 8.97 -19.30 0.59
CA GLY A 63 9.82 -20.06 1.50
C GLY A 63 9.60 -21.59 1.47
N ASP A 64 8.69 -22.10 0.64
CA ASP A 64 8.38 -23.53 0.51
C ASP A 64 8.31 -24.26 1.86
N ASN A 65 7.42 -23.80 2.73
CA ASN A 65 7.25 -24.32 4.09
C ASN A 65 8.50 -24.27 4.99
N GLY A 66 9.46 -23.41 4.68
CA GLY A 66 10.72 -23.23 5.42
C GLY A 66 11.92 -23.96 4.80
N LEU A 67 11.73 -24.60 3.63
CA LEU A 67 12.83 -25.23 2.91
C LEU A 67 13.78 -24.22 2.28
N ILE A 68 13.24 -23.06 1.83
CA ILE A 68 13.98 -22.01 1.12
C ILE A 68 14.16 -20.75 2.00
N GLY A 69 13.73 -20.80 3.26
CA GLY A 69 13.81 -19.69 4.21
C GLY A 69 12.62 -19.70 5.16
N ASN A 70 12.77 -19.09 6.31
CA ASN A 70 11.75 -19.06 7.37
C ASN A 70 11.12 -17.68 7.56
N GLU A 71 11.57 -16.65 6.87
CA GLU A 71 11.13 -15.27 7.05
C GLU A 71 9.61 -15.11 6.84
N GLU A 72 9.02 -15.93 5.96
CA GLU A 72 7.57 -15.94 5.77
C GLU A 72 6.85 -16.39 7.03
N LYS A 73 7.30 -17.49 7.67
CA LYS A 73 6.67 -18.04 8.88
C LYS A 73 6.94 -17.22 10.12
N GLU A 74 8.17 -16.74 10.26
CA GLU A 74 8.64 -16.11 11.49
C GLU A 74 8.36 -14.61 11.55
N ILE A 75 8.25 -13.96 10.36
CA ILE A 75 8.17 -12.49 10.27
C ILE A 75 6.94 -12.03 9.47
N ILE A 76 6.77 -12.50 8.22
CA ILE A 76 5.79 -11.89 7.30
C ILE A 76 4.35 -12.31 7.64
N ILE A 77 4.11 -13.60 7.91
CA ILE A 77 2.78 -14.09 8.30
C ILE A 77 2.32 -13.44 9.63
N PRO A 78 3.14 -13.42 10.70
CA PRO A 78 2.79 -12.70 11.93
C PRO A 78 2.45 -11.22 11.69
N ALA A 79 3.20 -10.53 10.82
CA ALA A 79 2.92 -9.14 10.49
C ALA A 79 1.57 -8.96 9.79
N ILE A 80 1.22 -9.85 8.85
CA ILE A 80 -0.08 -9.83 8.18
C ILE A 80 -1.22 -10.09 9.17
N GLU A 81 -1.05 -11.05 10.08
CA GLU A 81 -2.05 -11.37 11.11
C GLU A 81 -2.25 -10.21 12.09
N GLU A 82 -1.18 -9.57 12.53
CA GLU A 82 -1.26 -8.38 13.38
C GLU A 82 -1.97 -7.22 12.67
N ALA A 83 -1.66 -6.97 11.39
CA ALA A 83 -2.35 -5.95 10.61
C ALA A 83 -3.86 -6.26 10.47
N ARG A 84 -4.23 -7.53 10.26
CA ARG A 84 -5.64 -7.98 10.22
C ARG A 84 -6.35 -7.79 11.56
N ALA A 85 -5.68 -8.09 12.67
CA ALA A 85 -6.23 -7.84 14.02
C ALA A 85 -6.58 -6.36 14.22
N GLN A 86 -5.85 -5.45 13.54
CA GLN A 86 -6.10 -4.02 13.50
C GLN A 86 -7.11 -3.60 12.41
N LYS A 87 -7.81 -4.57 11.79
CA LYS A 87 -8.85 -4.38 10.75
C LYS A 87 -8.32 -3.84 9.42
N ILE A 88 -7.03 -4.01 9.13
CA ILE A 88 -6.44 -3.73 7.83
C ILE A 88 -6.58 -4.96 6.94
N HIS A 89 -6.98 -4.78 5.69
CA HIS A 89 -7.18 -5.88 4.75
C HIS A 89 -5.85 -6.23 4.05
N ALA A 90 -4.94 -6.88 4.78
CA ALA A 90 -3.68 -7.39 4.27
C ALA A 90 -3.79 -8.89 3.92
N PHE A 91 -3.25 -9.28 2.79
CA PHE A 91 -3.33 -10.64 2.24
C PHE A 91 -1.96 -11.11 1.77
N GLY A 92 -1.67 -12.40 1.93
CA GLY A 92 -0.40 -13.01 1.53
C GLY A 92 0.12 -13.97 2.59
N PRO A 93 1.43 -14.27 2.58
CA PRO A 93 2.41 -13.78 1.60
C PRO A 93 2.26 -14.42 0.21
N TYR A 94 2.53 -13.65 -0.84
CA TYR A 94 2.46 -14.12 -2.22
C TYR A 94 3.85 -14.19 -2.85
N ALA A 95 4.18 -15.29 -3.52
CA ALA A 95 5.38 -15.37 -4.33
C ALA A 95 5.33 -14.37 -5.50
N ALA A 96 6.33 -13.48 -5.59
CA ALA A 96 6.29 -12.31 -6.45
C ALA A 96 6.15 -12.66 -7.93
N ASP A 97 6.88 -13.67 -8.41
CA ASP A 97 6.85 -14.12 -9.80
C ASP A 97 5.46 -14.55 -10.24
N GLY A 98 4.85 -15.48 -9.51
CA GLY A 98 3.50 -15.96 -9.77
C GLY A 98 2.43 -14.88 -9.59
N PHE A 99 2.61 -14.00 -8.61
CA PHE A 99 1.67 -12.92 -8.32
C PHE A 99 1.57 -11.89 -9.46
N PHE A 100 2.70 -11.44 -9.98
CA PHE A 100 2.74 -10.53 -11.11
C PHE A 100 2.45 -11.25 -12.43
N GLY A 101 3.05 -12.43 -12.65
CA GLY A 101 2.90 -13.20 -13.89
C GLY A 101 1.47 -13.65 -14.18
N SER A 102 0.69 -13.96 -13.15
CA SER A 102 -0.73 -14.31 -13.29
C SER A 102 -1.68 -13.12 -13.38
N GLY A 103 -1.19 -11.89 -13.22
CA GLY A 103 -2.02 -10.68 -13.16
C GLY A 103 -2.84 -10.55 -11.87
N ASN A 104 -2.52 -11.30 -10.82
CA ASN A 104 -3.24 -11.24 -9.55
C ASN A 104 -3.19 -9.85 -8.88
N TYR A 105 -2.15 -9.05 -9.18
CA TYR A 105 -2.03 -7.68 -8.68
C TYR A 105 -3.25 -6.80 -9.01
N LYS A 106 -3.98 -7.10 -10.09
CA LYS A 106 -5.21 -6.37 -10.48
C LYS A 106 -6.38 -6.56 -9.51
N LYS A 107 -6.29 -7.51 -8.59
CA LYS A 107 -7.32 -7.79 -7.57
C LYS A 107 -7.09 -7.00 -6.28
N PHE A 108 -6.02 -6.19 -6.21
CA PHE A 108 -5.60 -5.46 -5.03
C PHE A 108 -5.45 -3.98 -5.33
N ASP A 109 -5.62 -3.17 -4.30
CA ASP A 109 -5.48 -1.72 -4.39
C ASP A 109 -4.04 -1.27 -4.16
N GLY A 110 -3.24 -2.13 -3.54
CA GLY A 110 -1.82 -1.91 -3.31
C GLY A 110 -1.05 -3.20 -3.12
N VAL A 111 0.24 -3.16 -3.47
CA VAL A 111 1.19 -4.27 -3.33
C VAL A 111 2.33 -3.82 -2.44
N LEU A 112 2.61 -4.53 -1.36
CA LEU A 112 3.75 -4.29 -0.48
C LEU A 112 4.84 -5.32 -0.78
N ALA A 113 5.96 -4.86 -1.33
CA ALA A 113 7.13 -5.67 -1.60
C ALA A 113 8.16 -5.54 -0.48
N MET A 114 8.96 -6.59 -0.25
CA MET A 114 9.94 -6.64 0.83
C MET A 114 11.17 -5.81 0.51
N TYR A 115 11.57 -5.71 -0.75
CA TYR A 115 12.73 -4.93 -1.18
C TYR A 115 12.53 -4.26 -2.54
N HIS A 116 13.46 -3.39 -2.88
CA HIS A 116 13.39 -2.45 -3.99
C HIS A 116 13.04 -3.13 -5.32
N ASP A 117 13.89 -4.00 -5.83
CA ASP A 117 13.72 -4.55 -7.18
C ASP A 117 12.58 -5.57 -7.27
N GLN A 118 12.22 -6.24 -6.16
CA GLN A 118 11.05 -7.11 -6.11
C GLN A 118 9.75 -6.37 -6.50
N GLY A 119 9.63 -5.14 -6.05
CA GLY A 119 8.47 -4.31 -6.35
C GLY A 119 8.63 -3.48 -7.61
N LEU A 120 9.80 -2.86 -7.79
CA LEU A 120 9.98 -1.84 -8.82
C LEU A 120 10.32 -2.40 -10.20
N ALA A 121 10.97 -3.55 -10.32
CA ALA A 121 11.21 -4.16 -11.63
C ALA A 121 9.88 -4.52 -12.33
N PRO A 122 8.96 -5.29 -11.71
CA PRO A 122 7.66 -5.55 -12.32
C PRO A 122 6.81 -4.27 -12.47
N PHE A 123 6.86 -3.34 -11.50
CA PHE A 123 6.15 -2.08 -11.62
C PHE A 123 6.56 -1.32 -12.89
N LYS A 124 7.84 -1.10 -13.10
CA LYS A 124 8.34 -0.35 -14.28
C LYS A 124 8.03 -1.05 -15.59
N ALA A 125 8.09 -2.38 -15.61
CA ALA A 125 7.72 -3.16 -16.79
C ALA A 125 6.23 -3.01 -17.15
N LEU A 126 5.35 -2.84 -16.16
CA LEU A 126 3.91 -2.70 -16.35
C LEU A 126 3.46 -1.24 -16.53
N ALA A 127 4.10 -0.30 -15.85
CA ALA A 127 3.73 1.12 -15.86
C ALA A 127 4.19 1.87 -17.12
N GLY A 128 5.19 1.36 -17.83
CA GLY A 128 5.80 2.06 -18.98
C GLY A 128 6.36 3.42 -18.56
N THR A 129 6.03 4.48 -19.30
CA THR A 129 6.54 5.85 -19.07
C THR A 129 5.69 6.67 -18.10
N GLY A 130 4.53 6.15 -17.64
CA GLY A 130 3.57 6.89 -16.81
C GLY A 130 3.74 6.72 -15.31
N GLY A 131 4.84 6.18 -14.82
CA GLY A 131 5.07 5.94 -13.41
C GLY A 131 5.27 7.23 -12.60
N VAL A 132 4.73 7.26 -11.39
CA VAL A 132 4.86 8.37 -10.43
C VAL A 132 5.40 7.83 -9.10
N ASN A 133 6.37 8.55 -8.54
CA ASN A 133 6.86 8.33 -7.19
C ASN A 133 6.19 9.31 -6.23
N PHE A 134 5.49 8.77 -5.23
CA PHE A 134 4.82 9.53 -4.17
C PHE A 134 5.44 9.22 -2.82
N THR A 135 5.73 10.28 -2.04
CA THR A 135 6.20 10.14 -0.67
C THR A 135 5.03 10.24 0.30
N ALA A 136 4.55 9.11 0.77
CA ALA A 136 3.48 9.04 1.77
C ALA A 136 3.96 9.46 3.16
N GLY A 137 3.01 9.87 4.02
CA GLY A 137 3.27 10.21 5.41
C GLY A 137 3.80 11.62 5.67
N LEU A 138 4.05 12.42 4.63
CA LEU A 138 4.43 13.82 4.79
C LEU A 138 3.20 14.73 4.96
N PRO A 139 3.31 15.83 5.71
CA PRO A 139 2.25 16.85 5.82
C PRO A 139 2.02 17.57 4.49
N ILE A 140 3.02 17.67 3.63
CA ILE A 140 2.95 18.19 2.27
C ILE A 140 2.72 17.07 1.25
N VAL A 141 2.25 17.41 0.06
CA VAL A 141 2.20 16.49 -1.08
C VAL A 141 3.54 16.57 -1.82
N ARG A 142 4.23 15.43 -1.95
CA ARG A 142 5.47 15.31 -2.71
C ARG A 142 5.34 14.18 -3.71
N THR A 143 5.27 14.54 -4.97
CA THR A 143 5.32 13.62 -6.11
C THR A 143 6.55 13.91 -6.95
N SER A 144 7.05 12.92 -7.67
CA SER A 144 8.12 13.08 -8.65
C SER A 144 7.98 12.03 -9.76
N PRO A 145 8.61 12.25 -10.92
CA PRO A 145 8.80 11.17 -11.90
C PRO A 145 9.47 9.95 -11.27
N ASP A 146 9.25 8.79 -11.84
CA ASP A 146 9.85 7.53 -11.40
C ASP A 146 11.16 7.16 -12.11
N HIS A 147 11.59 8.00 -13.07
CA HIS A 147 12.84 7.84 -13.78
C HIS A 147 14.04 8.52 -13.08
N GLY A 148 15.25 8.17 -13.51
CA GLY A 148 16.49 8.79 -13.06
C GLY A 148 16.69 10.22 -13.57
N THR A 149 17.85 10.80 -13.30
CA THR A 149 18.18 12.20 -13.59
C THR A 149 18.32 12.51 -15.09
N GLY A 150 18.55 11.49 -15.94
CA GLY A 150 18.62 11.64 -17.39
C GLY A 150 19.75 12.55 -17.89
N TYR A 151 20.87 12.61 -17.16
CA TYR A 151 22.01 13.46 -17.54
C TYR A 151 22.55 13.16 -18.93
N ASP A 152 22.47 11.91 -19.38
CA ASP A 152 22.90 11.43 -20.68
C ASP A 152 22.12 12.04 -21.86
N ILE A 153 20.87 12.43 -21.63
CA ILE A 153 19.99 13.05 -22.62
C ILE A 153 19.71 14.54 -22.35
N ALA A 154 20.39 15.12 -21.35
CA ALA A 154 20.18 16.51 -20.97
C ALA A 154 20.54 17.46 -22.15
N GLY A 155 19.65 18.43 -22.46
CA GLY A 155 19.83 19.37 -23.55
C GLY A 155 19.55 18.83 -24.96
N GLN A 156 19.23 17.54 -25.11
CA GLN A 156 18.98 16.90 -26.42
C GLN A 156 17.51 16.91 -26.84
N ASN A 157 16.61 17.36 -25.98
CA ASN A 157 15.15 17.35 -26.19
C ASN A 157 14.57 15.95 -26.48
N LEU A 158 15.15 14.91 -25.87
CA LEU A 158 14.74 13.50 -26.03
C LEU A 158 13.93 12.97 -24.85
N ALA A 159 13.89 13.70 -23.72
CA ALA A 159 13.19 13.25 -22.51
C ALA A 159 11.68 13.16 -22.75
N ASP A 160 11.08 12.02 -22.36
CA ASP A 160 9.63 11.86 -22.35
C ASP A 160 9.03 12.65 -21.16
N PRO A 161 8.15 13.64 -21.38
CA PRO A 161 7.56 14.44 -20.32
C PRO A 161 6.42 13.70 -19.57
N GLU A 162 6.03 12.49 -19.97
CA GLU A 162 4.82 11.85 -19.49
C GLU A 162 4.86 11.60 -17.96
N SER A 163 5.95 11.05 -17.44
CA SER A 163 6.08 10.79 -16.00
C SER A 163 5.99 12.09 -15.16
N MET A 164 6.59 13.20 -15.63
CA MET A 164 6.48 14.50 -14.99
C MET A 164 5.03 15.03 -15.04
N ARG A 165 4.36 14.91 -16.19
CA ARG A 165 2.95 15.29 -16.35
C ARG A 165 2.06 14.53 -15.38
N GLN A 166 2.23 13.20 -15.28
CA GLN A 166 1.49 12.36 -14.37
C GLN A 166 1.80 12.73 -12.90
N ALA A 167 3.05 13.06 -12.57
CA ALA A 167 3.41 13.50 -11.23
C ALA A 167 2.70 14.81 -10.84
N ILE A 168 2.55 15.76 -11.75
CA ILE A 168 1.81 17.01 -11.51
C ILE A 168 0.32 16.73 -11.29
N TYR A 169 -0.32 15.93 -12.14
CA TYR A 169 -1.73 15.56 -11.96
C TYR A 169 -1.96 14.80 -10.66
N ALA A 170 -1.09 13.87 -10.34
CA ALA A 170 -1.12 13.14 -9.09
C ALA A 170 -1.04 14.06 -7.85
N ALA A 171 -0.19 15.09 -7.89
CA ALA A 171 -0.11 16.06 -6.80
C ALA A 171 -1.45 16.79 -6.58
N ILE A 172 -2.12 17.17 -7.66
CA ILE A 172 -3.42 17.84 -7.62
C ILE A 172 -4.48 16.90 -7.03
N ASP A 173 -4.53 15.66 -7.51
CA ASP A 173 -5.53 14.68 -7.08
C ASP A 173 -5.34 14.29 -5.61
N ILE A 174 -4.10 14.03 -5.18
CA ILE A 174 -3.77 13.73 -3.79
C ILE A 174 -4.15 14.92 -2.88
N HIS A 175 -3.88 16.16 -3.30
CA HIS A 175 -4.28 17.34 -2.54
C HIS A 175 -5.82 17.41 -2.36
N ARG A 176 -6.57 17.18 -3.44
CA ARG A 176 -8.04 17.14 -3.41
C ARG A 176 -8.56 16.01 -2.51
N ASN A 177 -7.98 14.81 -2.62
CA ASN A 177 -8.36 13.66 -1.81
C ASN A 177 -8.11 13.91 -0.32
N ARG A 178 -6.99 14.54 0.05
CA ARG A 178 -6.68 14.93 1.44
C ARG A 178 -7.70 15.90 1.99
N ARG A 179 -8.16 16.88 1.20
CA ARG A 179 -9.23 17.80 1.61
C ARG A 179 -10.54 17.05 1.84
N LEU A 180 -10.97 16.23 0.88
CA LEU A 180 -12.18 15.43 1.01
C LEU A 180 -12.12 14.48 2.21
N TRP A 181 -10.96 13.87 2.46
CA TRP A 181 -10.77 13.02 3.63
C TRP A 181 -10.90 13.81 4.94
N ALA A 182 -10.28 14.99 5.01
CA ALA A 182 -10.37 15.86 6.18
C ALA A 182 -11.81 16.32 6.44
N GLU A 183 -12.55 16.74 5.41
CA GLU A 183 -13.96 17.13 5.51
C GLU A 183 -14.83 15.98 6.01
N ARG A 184 -14.68 14.77 5.46
CA ARG A 184 -15.46 13.57 5.86
C ARG A 184 -15.15 13.09 7.27
N THR A 185 -13.94 13.30 7.76
CA THR A 185 -13.49 12.83 9.08
C THR A 185 -13.54 13.89 10.17
N ALA A 186 -13.85 15.15 9.84
CA ALA A 186 -13.93 16.25 10.79
C ALA A 186 -15.01 16.05 11.86
N ASN A 187 -16.14 15.47 11.49
CA ASN A 187 -17.24 15.19 12.42
C ASN A 187 -17.86 13.82 12.16
N PRO A 188 -17.16 12.73 12.54
CA PRO A 188 -17.65 11.38 12.32
C PRO A 188 -18.90 11.10 13.17
N LEU A 189 -19.87 10.41 12.58
CA LEU A 189 -21.03 9.91 13.32
C LEU A 189 -20.57 9.08 14.52
N ARG A 190 -21.10 9.39 15.70
CA ARG A 190 -20.85 8.61 16.90
C ARG A 190 -21.41 7.20 16.69
N ARG A 191 -20.59 6.18 16.97
CA ARG A 191 -21.10 4.81 17.04
C ARG A 191 -22.04 4.71 18.22
N GLN A 192 -23.32 4.48 17.96
CA GLN A 192 -24.25 4.07 19.01
C GLN A 192 -23.92 2.61 19.35
N TYR A 193 -23.63 2.34 20.62
CA TYR A 193 -23.57 0.98 21.12
C TYR A 193 -25.02 0.52 21.28
N VAL A 194 -25.48 -0.32 20.37
CA VAL A 194 -26.76 -1.01 20.52
C VAL A 194 -26.50 -2.25 21.35
N ASP A 195 -26.92 -2.26 22.60
CA ASP A 195 -26.89 -3.45 23.45
C ASP A 195 -27.92 -4.45 22.94
N LYS A 196 -27.44 -5.44 22.19
CA LYS A 196 -28.28 -6.51 21.63
C LYS A 196 -28.80 -7.48 22.68
N SER A 197 -28.32 -7.40 23.93
CA SER A 197 -28.82 -8.26 25.04
C SER A 197 -30.28 -7.99 25.38
N LYS A 198 -30.84 -6.87 24.90
CA LYS A 198 -32.24 -6.46 25.13
C LYS A 198 -33.11 -6.53 23.87
N ASP A 199 -32.67 -7.16 22.81
CA ASP A 199 -33.46 -7.28 21.56
C ASP A 199 -34.78 -8.07 21.76
N ASN A 200 -34.92 -8.81 22.85
CA ASN A 200 -36.14 -9.53 23.21
C ASN A 200 -37.07 -8.78 24.21
N VAL A 201 -36.73 -7.54 24.56
CA VAL A 201 -37.60 -6.73 25.39
C VAL A 201 -38.71 -6.14 24.54
N VAL A 202 -39.93 -6.65 24.74
CA VAL A 202 -41.13 -6.04 24.15
C VAL A 202 -41.28 -4.65 24.80
N LEU A 203 -41.05 -3.61 24.01
CA LEU A 203 -41.28 -2.22 24.39
C LEU A 203 -42.79 -2.04 24.63
N ASP A 204 -43.19 -1.86 25.88
CA ASP A 204 -44.53 -1.49 26.24
C ASP A 204 -44.70 0.02 25.96
N LEU A 205 -45.17 0.35 24.75
CA LEU A 205 -45.38 1.73 24.31
C LEU A 205 -46.56 2.42 25.02
N THR A 206 -47.25 1.75 25.97
CA THR A 206 -48.36 2.34 26.72
C THR A 206 -47.89 3.04 28.01
N LYS A 207 -46.59 2.94 28.38
CA LYS A 207 -46.05 3.49 29.62
C LYS A 207 -45.40 4.87 29.51
N ASP A 208 -45.30 5.44 28.32
CA ASP A 208 -44.87 6.82 28.14
C ASP A 208 -46.08 7.77 28.19
N LYS A 209 -46.44 8.15 29.39
CA LYS A 209 -47.23 9.32 29.72
C LYS A 209 -46.62 10.10 30.83
#